data_02d6259c6cbcadb7ac5f44f58187a1f3
#
_entry.id   02d6259c6cbcadb7ac5f44f58187a1f3
#
_cell.length_a   1.000
_cell.length_b   1.000
_cell.length_c   1.000
_cell.angle_alpha   90.00
_cell.angle_beta   90.00
_cell.angle_gamma   90.00
#
_symmetry.space_group_name_H-M   'P 1'
#
loop_
_entity.id
_entity.type
_entity.pdbx_description
1 polymer ?
#
loop_
_entity_poly.entity_id
_entity_poly.type
_entity_poly.pdbx_seq_one_letter_code
_entity_poly.pdbx_strand_id
1 'polypeptide(L)'
;MEIATPAEAILGLPALSGGELVLFIVMLVVLFGANRLPPFARGLGQGIKTFRRASREAGRELGESLGAGLGKPVADALTHSNQSWEFQDPPALRLRQIRKQMKNRFILWIAQGFGAGRISFAPGTFGSLVGVLWFAVLLLPGNFWFYIGGTFAGILLSVPFCGAAEKILRRPDPASVVLDEIVAMPVCFVVWVSQHLAQQGVRPAPEYFFSRGVWPLTVAVFATFRLFDIAKPWPVRQSQKLPGGWGVTVDDALAAIYVNVLVVLVSFLRPGP
;
A
#
# COMPACT_ATOMS: atom_id res chain seq x y z
N MET A 1 -39.64 -1.09 -20.10
CA MET A 1 -38.80 -2.25 -20.44
C MET A 1 -37.56 -1.66 -21.10
N GLU A 2 -36.55 -1.34 -20.27
CA GLU A 2 -35.32 -0.68 -20.73
C GLU A 2 -34.41 -1.76 -21.31
N ILE A 3 -34.07 -1.65 -22.59
CA ILE A 3 -33.20 -2.61 -23.27
C ILE A 3 -31.78 -2.30 -22.83
N ALA A 4 -31.19 -3.18 -22.03
CA ALA A 4 -29.80 -3.08 -21.58
C ALA A 4 -28.86 -3.01 -22.81
N THR A 5 -27.90 -2.11 -22.78
CA THR A 5 -26.92 -1.95 -23.85
C THR A 5 -25.95 -3.14 -23.90
N PRO A 6 -25.38 -3.50 -25.06
CA PRO A 6 -24.50 -4.65 -25.21
C PRO A 6 -23.25 -4.62 -24.29
N ALA A 7 -22.84 -3.45 -23.82
CA ALA A 7 -21.71 -3.27 -22.89
C ALA A 7 -22.06 -3.71 -21.46
N GLU A 8 -23.33 -3.62 -21.05
CA GLU A 8 -23.80 -4.05 -19.74
C GLU A 8 -23.83 -5.58 -19.59
N ALA A 9 -24.04 -6.27 -20.73
CA ALA A 9 -24.11 -7.74 -20.75
C ALA A 9 -22.73 -8.43 -20.68
N ILE A 10 -21.64 -7.74 -21.10
CA ILE A 10 -20.29 -8.33 -21.20
C ILE A 10 -19.47 -8.15 -19.93
N LEU A 11 -19.66 -7.07 -19.16
CA LEU A 11 -18.83 -6.73 -18.00
C LEU A 11 -19.57 -6.77 -16.67
N GLY A 12 -20.88 -6.90 -16.64
CA GLY A 12 -21.67 -6.91 -15.38
C GLY A 12 -21.52 -5.62 -14.56
N LEU A 13 -20.96 -4.55 -15.14
CA LEU A 13 -20.77 -3.26 -14.49
C LEU A 13 -22.03 -2.43 -14.71
N PRO A 14 -22.68 -1.89 -13.66
CA PRO A 14 -23.74 -0.92 -13.83
C PRO A 14 -23.19 0.30 -14.58
N ALA A 15 -23.97 0.85 -15.50
CA ALA A 15 -23.61 2.08 -16.18
C ALA A 15 -23.30 3.16 -15.13
N LEU A 16 -22.06 3.64 -15.12
CA LEU A 16 -21.64 4.71 -14.21
C LEU A 16 -22.45 5.96 -14.54
N SER A 17 -23.14 6.53 -13.57
CA SER A 17 -23.78 7.83 -13.71
C SER A 17 -22.70 8.88 -14.00
N GLY A 18 -23.07 9.99 -14.67
CA GLY A 18 -22.12 11.07 -14.99
C GLY A 18 -21.36 11.58 -13.74
N GLY A 19 -22.02 11.59 -12.56
CA GLY A 19 -21.41 11.95 -11.28
C GLY A 19 -20.38 10.95 -10.79
N GLU A 20 -20.61 9.66 -10.97
CA GLU A 20 -19.67 8.60 -10.62
C GLU A 20 -18.44 8.59 -11.53
N LEU A 21 -18.62 8.90 -12.82
CA LEU A 21 -17.52 9.04 -13.76
C LEU A 21 -16.62 10.23 -13.39
N VAL A 22 -17.24 11.38 -13.04
CA VAL A 22 -16.49 12.56 -12.55
C VAL A 22 -15.74 12.23 -11.26
N LEU A 23 -16.40 11.56 -10.31
CA LEU A 23 -15.76 11.11 -9.06
C LEU A 23 -14.59 10.17 -9.36
N PHE A 24 -14.75 9.24 -10.29
CA PHE A 24 -13.70 8.31 -10.72
C PHE A 24 -12.51 9.06 -11.35
N ILE A 25 -12.78 10.04 -12.23
CA ILE A 25 -11.72 10.87 -12.84
C ILE A 25 -11.01 11.71 -11.78
N VAL A 26 -11.76 12.36 -10.87
CA VAL A 26 -11.18 13.12 -9.76
C VAL A 26 -10.33 12.20 -8.89
N MET A 27 -10.81 11.00 -8.57
CA MET A 27 -10.07 9.99 -7.84
C MET A 27 -8.77 9.61 -8.56
N LEU A 28 -8.81 9.38 -9.88
CA LEU A 28 -7.60 9.09 -10.66
C LEU A 28 -6.61 10.27 -10.63
N VAL A 29 -7.09 11.51 -10.76
CA VAL A 29 -6.25 12.71 -10.68
C VAL A 29 -5.64 12.87 -9.28
N VAL A 30 -6.41 12.59 -8.23
CA VAL A 30 -5.94 12.63 -6.83
C VAL A 30 -4.94 11.51 -6.54
N LEU A 31 -5.23 10.28 -6.98
CA LEU A 31 -4.38 9.10 -6.74
C LEU A 31 -3.05 9.18 -7.48
N PHE A 32 -3.07 9.67 -8.70
CA PHE A 32 -1.89 9.69 -9.58
C PHE A 32 -1.21 11.06 -9.64
N GLY A 33 -1.92 12.11 -9.25
CA GLY A 33 -1.45 13.50 -9.34
C GLY A 33 -1.18 13.91 -10.80
N ALA A 34 -1.59 15.12 -11.18
CA ALA A 34 -1.41 15.62 -12.55
C ALA A 34 0.07 15.61 -13.02
N ASN A 35 1.03 15.67 -12.09
CA ASN A 35 2.46 15.70 -12.36
C ASN A 35 3.14 14.31 -12.44
N ARG A 36 2.42 13.22 -12.12
CA ARG A 36 3.00 11.85 -12.12
C ARG A 36 2.68 11.04 -13.38
N LEU A 37 1.72 11.46 -14.18
CA LEU A 37 1.39 10.83 -15.47
C LEU A 37 2.57 10.81 -16.47
N PRO A 38 3.38 11.89 -16.63
CA PRO A 38 4.54 11.86 -17.52
C PRO A 38 5.67 10.90 -17.09
N PRO A 39 6.05 10.80 -15.79
CA PRO A 39 7.02 9.81 -15.32
C PRO A 39 6.56 8.37 -15.52
N PHE A 40 5.26 8.08 -15.36
CA PHE A 40 4.69 6.75 -15.57
C PHE A 40 4.78 6.30 -17.02
N ALA A 41 4.40 7.16 -17.97
CA ALA A 41 4.52 6.86 -19.40
C ALA A 41 5.98 6.61 -19.81
N ARG A 42 6.92 7.37 -19.25
CA ARG A 42 8.37 7.17 -19.46
C ARG A 42 8.86 5.88 -18.81
N GLY A 43 8.42 5.56 -17.59
CA GLY A 43 8.79 4.33 -16.87
C GLY A 43 8.27 3.08 -17.58
N LEU A 44 7.05 3.10 -18.10
CA LEU A 44 6.48 2.01 -18.89
C LEU A 44 7.27 1.81 -20.19
N GLY A 45 7.59 2.91 -20.90
CA GLY A 45 8.42 2.86 -22.10
C GLY A 45 9.84 2.33 -21.86
N GLN A 46 10.47 2.72 -20.73
CA GLN A 46 11.77 2.19 -20.33
C GLN A 46 11.69 0.73 -19.90
N GLY A 47 10.66 0.33 -19.15
CA GLY A 47 10.43 -1.06 -18.74
C GLY A 47 10.29 -2.01 -19.93
N ILE A 48 9.51 -1.63 -20.94
CA ILE A 48 9.37 -2.41 -22.18
C ILE A 48 10.69 -2.48 -22.94
N LYS A 49 11.47 -1.39 -22.97
CA LYS A 49 12.77 -1.34 -23.66
C LYS A 49 13.81 -2.21 -22.96
N THR A 50 13.84 -2.19 -21.62
CA THR A 50 14.73 -3.01 -20.79
C THR A 50 14.35 -4.49 -20.88
N PHE A 51 13.06 -4.82 -20.86
CA PHE A 51 12.59 -6.19 -21.04
C PHE A 51 12.95 -6.75 -22.43
N ARG A 52 12.77 -5.96 -23.50
CA ARG A 52 13.19 -6.35 -24.86
C ARG A 52 14.70 -6.57 -24.97
N ARG A 53 15.49 -5.75 -24.26
CA ARG A 53 16.95 -5.88 -24.26
C ARG A 53 17.39 -7.14 -23.50
N ALA A 54 16.89 -7.35 -22.28
CA ALA A 54 17.16 -8.54 -21.47
C ALA A 54 16.74 -9.83 -22.19
N SER A 55 15.59 -9.84 -22.86
CA SER A 55 15.12 -10.98 -23.65
C SER A 55 16.03 -11.30 -24.86
N ARG A 56 16.63 -10.29 -25.49
CA ARG A 56 17.61 -10.48 -26.59
C ARG A 56 18.95 -10.94 -26.08
N GLU A 57 19.42 -10.41 -24.93
CA GLU A 57 20.68 -10.80 -24.30
C GLU A 57 20.59 -12.26 -23.82
N ALA A 58 19.50 -12.66 -23.15
CA ALA A 58 19.26 -14.05 -22.77
C ALA A 58 19.21 -15.01 -23.96
N GLY A 59 18.60 -14.60 -25.07
CA GLY A 59 18.60 -15.41 -26.31
C GLY A 59 19.98 -15.57 -26.94
N ARG A 60 20.84 -14.53 -26.80
CA ARG A 60 22.21 -14.58 -27.31
C ARG A 60 23.12 -15.45 -26.44
N GLU A 61 23.01 -15.32 -25.09
CA GLU A 61 23.76 -16.17 -24.15
C GLU A 61 23.38 -17.66 -24.30
N LEU A 62 22.10 -17.96 -24.54
CA LEU A 62 21.65 -19.32 -24.82
C LEU A 62 22.24 -19.86 -26.12
N GLY A 63 22.31 -19.02 -27.17
CA GLY A 63 22.92 -19.37 -28.44
C GLY A 63 24.44 -19.59 -28.34
N GLU A 64 25.13 -18.77 -27.58
CA GLU A 64 26.59 -18.88 -27.34
C GLU A 64 26.91 -20.10 -26.45
N SER A 65 26.09 -20.39 -25.41
CA SER A 65 26.30 -21.57 -24.56
C SER A 65 26.01 -22.88 -25.27
N LEU A 66 25.09 -22.92 -26.20
CA LEU A 66 24.85 -24.11 -27.07
C LEU A 66 25.89 -24.28 -28.17
N GLY A 67 26.52 -23.17 -28.63
CA GLY A 67 27.61 -23.20 -29.60
C GLY A 67 28.98 -23.54 -28.99
N ALA A 68 29.18 -23.24 -27.69
CA ALA A 68 30.45 -23.50 -27.00
C ALA A 68 30.59 -24.92 -26.40
N GLY A 69 29.51 -25.73 -26.50
CA GLY A 69 29.48 -27.09 -25.90
C GLY A 69 30.30 -28.20 -26.60
N LEU A 70 31.03 -27.88 -27.66
CA LEU A 70 31.82 -28.87 -28.43
C LEU A 70 33.28 -28.44 -28.59
N GLY A 71 34.03 -28.39 -27.48
CA GLY A 71 35.46 -28.33 -27.64
C GLY A 71 36.27 -27.42 -26.72
N LYS A 72 36.41 -27.78 -25.45
CA LYS A 72 37.62 -27.46 -24.67
C LYS A 72 37.96 -28.59 -23.71
N PRO A 73 39.23 -29.04 -23.68
CA PRO A 73 39.64 -30.18 -22.87
C PRO A 73 39.71 -29.82 -21.39
N VAL A 74 39.44 -30.83 -20.57
CA VAL A 74 39.36 -30.83 -19.10
C VAL A 74 40.69 -30.45 -18.39
N ALA A 75 41.69 -30.01 -19.11
CA ALA A 75 43.03 -29.71 -18.58
C ALA A 75 43.11 -28.39 -17.77
N ASP A 76 42.21 -27.40 -18.01
CA ASP A 76 42.24 -26.10 -17.32
C ASP A 76 41.52 -26.08 -15.94
N ALA A 77 40.78 -27.13 -15.63
CA ALA A 77 40.04 -27.20 -14.36
C ALA A 77 40.92 -27.52 -13.13
N LEU A 78 42.18 -27.95 -13.34
CA LEU A 78 43.06 -28.38 -12.25
C LEU A 78 44.07 -27.31 -11.80
N THR A 79 44.21 -26.20 -12.49
CA THR A 79 45.22 -25.16 -12.17
C THR A 79 44.72 -23.97 -11.38
N HIS A 80 43.45 -23.87 -11.12
CA HIS A 80 42.85 -22.77 -10.33
C HIS A 80 42.21 -23.17 -9.00
N SER A 81 42.77 -24.21 -8.33
CA SER A 81 42.45 -24.45 -6.91
C SER A 81 43.33 -23.57 -6.01
N ASN A 82 43.42 -22.28 -6.33
CA ASN A 82 43.82 -21.30 -5.34
C ASN A 82 42.58 -20.96 -4.50
N GLN A 83 42.15 -21.95 -3.69
CA GLN A 83 41.20 -21.70 -2.63
C GLN A 83 41.89 -20.72 -1.66
N SER A 84 41.68 -19.44 -1.85
CA SER A 84 41.81 -18.48 -0.78
C SER A 84 41.00 -19.04 0.40
N TRP A 85 41.69 -19.41 1.46
CA TRP A 85 41.12 -19.81 2.75
C TRP A 85 40.37 -18.59 3.26
N GLU A 86 39.16 -18.43 2.77
CA GLU A 86 38.22 -17.44 3.25
C GLU A 86 37.99 -17.81 4.71
N PHE A 87 38.41 -16.91 5.59
CA PHE A 87 38.30 -17.04 7.03
C PHE A 87 36.80 -17.20 7.32
N GLN A 88 36.37 -18.46 7.44
CA GLN A 88 34.96 -18.76 7.64
C GLN A 88 34.60 -18.25 9.02
N ASP A 89 33.74 -17.20 9.07
CA ASP A 89 33.21 -16.69 10.32
C ASP A 89 32.77 -17.82 11.25
N PRO A 90 33.10 -17.74 12.56
CA PRO A 90 32.71 -18.74 13.52
C PRO A 90 31.21 -19.05 13.42
N PRO A 91 30.78 -20.31 13.58
CA PRO A 91 29.37 -20.69 13.44
C PRO A 91 28.40 -19.83 14.23
N ALA A 92 28.84 -19.36 15.41
CA ALA A 92 28.06 -18.45 16.27
C ALA A 92 27.82 -17.07 15.63
N LEU A 93 28.78 -16.52 14.88
CA LEU A 93 28.63 -15.27 14.14
C LEU A 93 27.69 -15.43 12.96
N ARG A 94 27.80 -16.52 12.21
CA ARG A 94 26.88 -16.86 11.12
C ARG A 94 25.44 -16.98 11.60
N LEU A 95 25.21 -17.67 12.70
CA LEU A 95 23.87 -17.80 13.29
C LEU A 95 23.30 -16.44 13.74
N ARG A 96 24.11 -15.56 14.31
CA ARG A 96 23.70 -14.20 14.68
C ARG A 96 23.34 -13.37 13.44
N GLN A 97 24.11 -13.46 12.37
CA GLN A 97 23.84 -12.77 11.11
C GLN A 97 22.55 -13.27 10.45
N ILE A 98 22.34 -14.59 10.39
CA ILE A 98 21.14 -15.21 9.85
C ILE A 98 19.91 -14.75 10.66
N ARG A 99 19.96 -14.81 11.98
CA ARG A 99 18.86 -14.35 12.87
C ARG A 99 18.54 -12.86 12.64
N LYS A 100 19.57 -12.01 12.52
CA LYS A 100 19.41 -10.58 12.22
C LYS A 100 18.74 -10.36 10.86
N GLN A 101 19.17 -11.07 9.83
CA GLN A 101 18.57 -10.99 8.50
C GLN A 101 17.11 -11.44 8.49
N MET A 102 16.80 -12.56 9.15
CA MET A 102 15.42 -13.04 9.28
C MET A 102 14.52 -12.02 9.99
N LYS A 103 15.00 -11.45 11.11
CA LYS A 103 14.29 -10.39 11.84
C LYS A 103 14.04 -9.17 10.94
N ASN A 104 15.05 -8.72 10.21
CA ASN A 104 14.92 -7.55 9.33
C ASN A 104 13.94 -7.83 8.18
N ARG A 105 13.98 -9.03 7.58
CA ARG A 105 13.02 -9.44 6.55
C ARG A 105 11.59 -9.45 7.06
N PHE A 106 11.37 -9.96 8.28
CA PHE A 106 10.05 -10.00 8.90
C PHE A 106 9.52 -8.59 9.19
N ILE A 107 10.36 -7.71 9.77
CA ILE A 107 10.00 -6.31 10.01
C ILE A 107 9.63 -5.61 8.70
N LEU A 108 10.45 -5.77 7.66
CA LEU A 108 10.19 -5.17 6.36
C LEU A 108 8.92 -5.75 5.71
N TRP A 109 8.66 -7.04 5.84
CA TRP A 109 7.46 -7.67 5.29
C TRP A 109 6.18 -7.09 5.90
N ILE A 110 6.16 -6.86 7.22
CA ILE A 110 5.04 -6.19 7.91
C ILE A 110 4.97 -4.72 7.51
N ALA A 111 6.07 -3.97 7.65
CA ALA A 111 6.11 -2.52 7.38
C ALA A 111 5.77 -2.19 5.91
N GLN A 112 6.05 -3.11 4.98
CA GLN A 112 5.71 -3.00 3.56
C GLN A 112 4.31 -3.57 3.24
N GLY A 113 3.45 -3.74 4.23
CA GLY A 113 2.07 -4.17 4.03
C GLY A 113 1.96 -5.50 3.30
N PHE A 114 2.71 -6.52 3.76
CA PHE A 114 2.72 -7.87 3.17
C PHE A 114 3.14 -7.90 1.69
N GLY A 115 3.84 -6.87 1.23
CA GLY A 115 4.32 -6.73 -0.15
C GLY A 115 3.61 -5.64 -0.96
N ALA A 116 2.50 -5.06 -0.51
CA ALA A 116 1.81 -3.96 -1.18
C ALA A 116 2.74 -2.76 -1.42
N GLY A 117 3.60 -2.42 -0.46
CA GLY A 117 4.59 -1.35 -0.56
C GLY A 117 5.73 -1.61 -1.56
N ARG A 118 5.87 -2.83 -2.08
CA ARG A 118 6.86 -3.17 -3.12
C ARG A 118 6.37 -2.88 -4.54
N ILE A 119 5.10 -2.56 -4.69
CA ILE A 119 4.54 -2.16 -5.98
C ILE A 119 5.15 -0.80 -6.33
N SER A 120 5.96 -0.76 -7.39
CA SER A 120 6.71 0.43 -7.80
C SER A 120 5.83 1.61 -8.20
N PHE A 121 4.58 1.34 -8.52
CA PHE A 121 3.58 2.29 -8.94
C PHE A 121 2.60 2.54 -7.78
N ALA A 122 2.60 3.76 -7.24
CA ALA A 122 1.70 4.22 -6.18
C ALA A 122 1.61 3.27 -4.95
N PRO A 123 2.74 2.90 -4.29
CA PRO A 123 2.76 1.94 -3.19
C PRO A 123 1.79 2.32 -2.07
N GLY A 124 1.68 3.60 -1.73
CA GLY A 124 0.75 4.11 -0.76
C GLY A 124 -0.72 3.88 -1.10
N THR A 125 -1.10 4.00 -2.36
CA THR A 125 -2.47 3.67 -2.80
C THR A 125 -2.79 2.20 -2.53
N PHE A 126 -1.86 1.30 -2.84
CA PHE A 126 -2.02 -0.12 -2.54
C PHE A 126 -2.00 -0.41 -1.04
N GLY A 127 -1.18 0.32 -0.27
CA GLY A 127 -1.21 0.30 1.20
C GLY A 127 -2.60 0.67 1.72
N SER A 128 -3.14 1.80 1.29
CA SER A 128 -4.48 2.26 1.70
C SER A 128 -5.60 1.30 1.27
N LEU A 129 -5.49 0.62 0.10
CA LEU A 129 -6.44 -0.43 -0.30
C LEU A 129 -6.39 -1.64 0.65
N VAL A 130 -5.18 -2.08 1.04
CA VAL A 130 -5.03 -3.10 2.09
C VAL A 130 -5.61 -2.59 3.41
N GLY A 131 -5.49 -1.28 3.70
CA GLY A 131 -6.11 -0.62 4.85
C GLY A 131 -7.64 -0.70 4.84
N VAL A 132 -8.30 -0.59 3.68
CA VAL A 132 -9.76 -0.81 3.56
C VAL A 132 -10.12 -2.26 3.89
N LEU A 133 -9.32 -3.23 3.46
CA LEU A 133 -9.52 -4.64 3.84
C LEU A 133 -9.30 -4.84 5.35
N TRP A 134 -8.29 -4.19 5.91
CA TRP A 134 -8.03 -4.21 7.36
C TRP A 134 -9.20 -3.61 8.15
N PHE A 135 -9.76 -2.49 7.70
CA PHE A 135 -10.98 -1.91 8.25
C PHE A 135 -12.14 -2.92 8.25
N ALA A 136 -12.38 -3.59 7.12
CA ALA A 136 -13.41 -4.63 7.03
C ALA A 136 -13.18 -5.77 8.04
N VAL A 137 -11.93 -6.24 8.18
CA VAL A 137 -11.55 -7.27 9.15
C VAL A 137 -11.85 -6.83 10.59
N LEU A 138 -11.56 -5.58 10.95
CA LEU A 138 -11.84 -5.05 12.29
C LEU A 138 -13.34 -4.97 12.60
N LEU A 139 -14.20 -4.90 11.58
CA LEU A 139 -15.65 -4.92 11.75
C LEU A 139 -16.23 -6.34 11.89
N LEU A 140 -15.54 -7.39 11.43
CA LEU A 140 -16.05 -8.77 11.45
C LEU A 140 -16.54 -9.26 12.83
N PRO A 141 -15.80 -9.01 13.95
CA PRO A 141 -16.22 -9.57 15.25
C PRO A 141 -17.53 -9.00 15.81
N GLY A 142 -18.10 -8.01 15.21
CA GLY A 142 -19.39 -7.53 15.68
C GLY A 142 -19.34 -6.58 16.89
N ASN A 143 -18.18 -6.17 17.34
CA ASN A 143 -18.00 -5.37 18.54
C ASN A 143 -17.35 -4.02 18.22
N PHE A 144 -18.05 -2.94 18.61
CA PHE A 144 -17.54 -1.58 18.39
C PHE A 144 -16.22 -1.32 19.14
N TRP A 145 -16.11 -1.80 20.37
CA TRP A 145 -14.90 -1.63 21.16
C TRP A 145 -13.72 -2.42 20.61
N PHE A 146 -13.98 -3.58 19.98
CA PHE A 146 -12.96 -4.33 19.26
C PHE A 146 -12.45 -3.54 18.06
N TYR A 147 -13.35 -2.91 17.30
CA TYR A 147 -12.97 -2.04 16.18
C TYR A 147 -12.11 -0.86 16.66
N ILE A 148 -12.54 -0.11 17.67
CA ILE A 148 -11.79 1.03 18.21
C ILE A 148 -10.45 0.58 18.80
N GLY A 149 -10.46 -0.47 19.63
CA GLY A 149 -9.25 -1.02 20.24
C GLY A 149 -8.25 -1.53 19.23
N GLY A 150 -8.73 -2.26 18.20
CA GLY A 150 -7.90 -2.75 17.10
C GLY A 150 -7.31 -1.63 16.23
N THR A 151 -8.09 -0.58 15.97
CA THR A 151 -7.63 0.63 15.27
C THR A 151 -6.51 1.31 16.05
N PHE A 152 -6.72 1.56 17.35
CA PHE A 152 -5.74 2.19 18.22
C PHE A 152 -4.48 1.33 18.37
N ALA A 153 -4.65 0.03 18.61
CA ALA A 153 -3.52 -0.91 18.71
C ALA A 153 -2.73 -0.96 17.41
N GLY A 154 -3.39 -0.94 16.26
CA GLY A 154 -2.76 -0.88 14.94
C GLY A 154 -1.83 0.34 14.81
N ILE A 155 -2.33 1.53 15.16
CA ILE A 155 -1.55 2.78 15.16
C ILE A 155 -0.33 2.67 16.10
N LEU A 156 -0.54 2.21 17.33
CA LEU A 156 0.57 2.06 18.29
C LEU A 156 1.63 1.06 17.81
N LEU A 157 1.20 -0.05 17.22
CA LEU A 157 2.11 -1.08 16.70
C LEU A 157 2.84 -0.64 15.43
N SER A 158 2.24 0.22 14.59
CA SER A 158 2.91 0.70 13.38
C SER A 158 4.17 1.51 13.68
N VAL A 159 4.17 2.30 14.77
CA VAL A 159 5.31 3.15 15.15
C VAL A 159 6.63 2.39 15.25
N PRO A 160 6.76 1.30 16.04
CA PRO A 160 8.01 0.55 16.13
C PRO A 160 8.37 -0.15 14.82
N PHE A 161 7.39 -0.63 14.03
CA PHE A 161 7.66 -1.29 12.76
C PHE A 161 8.13 -0.32 11.69
N CYS A 162 7.47 0.83 11.53
CA CYS A 162 7.88 1.89 10.60
C CYS A 162 9.25 2.44 10.98
N GLY A 163 9.48 2.77 12.25
CA GLY A 163 10.79 3.25 12.70
C GLY A 163 11.93 2.22 12.57
N ALA A 164 11.64 0.92 12.73
CA ALA A 164 12.62 -0.13 12.47
C ALA A 164 12.90 -0.28 10.97
N ALA A 165 11.87 -0.16 10.11
CA ALA A 165 12.01 -0.22 8.67
C ALA A 165 12.86 0.94 8.13
N GLU A 166 12.67 2.18 8.61
CA GLU A 166 13.53 3.33 8.26
C GLU A 166 15.01 3.05 8.56
N LYS A 167 15.30 2.49 9.75
CA LYS A 167 16.67 2.13 10.15
C LYS A 167 17.26 1.04 9.25
N ILE A 168 16.47 0.02 8.89
CA ILE A 168 16.92 -1.08 8.02
C ILE A 168 17.18 -0.57 6.61
N LEU A 169 16.27 0.27 6.07
CA LEU A 169 16.35 0.84 4.73
C LEU A 169 17.30 2.04 4.65
N ARG A 170 17.78 2.55 5.79
CA ARG A 170 18.67 3.72 5.91
C ARG A 170 18.10 4.95 5.17
N ARG A 171 16.81 5.13 5.23
CA ARG A 171 16.10 6.22 4.55
C ARG A 171 14.93 6.68 5.43
N PRO A 172 14.77 7.99 5.69
CA PRO A 172 13.58 8.51 6.33
C PRO A 172 12.38 8.36 5.38
N ASP A 173 11.23 8.02 5.91
CA ASP A 173 9.94 7.91 5.19
C ASP A 173 10.10 7.20 3.83
N PRO A 174 10.51 5.91 3.81
CA PRO A 174 10.71 5.21 2.55
C PRO A 174 9.35 4.86 1.95
N ALA A 175 9.10 5.28 0.72
CA ALA A 175 7.84 5.07 0.00
C ALA A 175 7.35 3.61 -0.09
N SER A 176 8.20 2.64 0.25
CA SER A 176 7.82 1.23 0.34
C SER A 176 7.26 0.80 1.71
N VAL A 177 7.34 1.66 2.71
CA VAL A 177 6.68 1.48 4.01
C VAL A 177 5.27 2.02 3.85
N VAL A 178 4.26 1.21 4.10
CA VAL A 178 2.84 1.52 3.89
C VAL A 178 1.96 1.01 5.04
N LEU A 179 2.59 0.54 6.13
CA LEU A 179 1.87 0.04 7.30
C LEU A 179 1.09 1.15 8.00
N ASP A 180 1.62 2.35 8.05
CA ASP A 180 1.03 3.58 8.54
C ASP A 180 -0.28 3.90 7.82
N GLU A 181 -0.28 3.85 6.49
CA GLU A 181 -1.47 4.03 5.66
C GLU A 181 -2.52 2.91 5.89
N ILE A 182 -2.05 1.66 6.05
CA ILE A 182 -2.93 0.52 6.35
C ILE A 182 -3.67 0.74 7.66
N VAL A 183 -2.97 1.16 8.72
CA VAL A 183 -3.58 1.32 10.05
C VAL A 183 -4.33 2.64 10.20
N ALA A 184 -4.04 3.65 9.38
CA ALA A 184 -4.78 4.91 9.33
C ALA A 184 -6.16 4.77 8.65
N MET A 185 -6.31 3.83 7.71
CA MET A 185 -7.58 3.62 7.02
C MET A 185 -8.78 3.38 7.96
N PRO A 186 -8.73 2.47 8.95
CA PRO A 186 -9.82 2.32 9.91
C PRO A 186 -10.16 3.62 10.66
N VAL A 187 -9.17 4.48 10.94
CA VAL A 187 -9.43 5.78 11.58
C VAL A 187 -10.35 6.64 10.73
N CYS A 188 -10.21 6.65 9.40
CA CYS A 188 -11.05 7.43 8.48
C CYS A 188 -12.55 7.14 8.62
N PHE A 189 -12.89 5.94 9.07
CA PHE A 189 -14.28 5.49 9.20
C PHE A 189 -14.85 5.58 10.63
N VAL A 190 -14.06 6.01 11.63
CA VAL A 190 -14.49 6.03 13.03
C VAL A 190 -15.75 6.84 13.23
N VAL A 191 -15.81 8.06 12.71
CA VAL A 191 -17.00 8.91 12.84
C VAL A 191 -18.20 8.29 12.13
N TRP A 192 -18.03 7.78 10.92
CA TRP A 192 -19.12 7.17 10.18
C TRP A 192 -19.70 5.95 10.89
N VAL A 193 -18.84 5.02 11.37
CA VAL A 193 -19.27 3.85 12.16
C VAL A 193 -19.99 4.28 13.43
N SER A 194 -19.49 5.32 14.13
CA SER A 194 -20.07 5.84 15.36
C SER A 194 -21.45 6.47 15.10
N GLN A 195 -21.58 7.27 14.05
CA GLN A 195 -22.87 7.88 13.65
C GLN A 195 -23.89 6.81 13.28
N HIS A 196 -23.48 5.79 12.49
CA HIS A 196 -24.38 4.70 12.13
C HIS A 196 -24.86 3.94 13.37
N LEU A 197 -23.95 3.64 14.31
CA LEU A 197 -24.30 3.01 15.58
C LEU A 197 -25.28 3.85 16.40
N ALA A 198 -25.06 5.17 16.47
CA ALA A 198 -25.93 6.08 17.21
C ALA A 198 -27.34 6.20 16.60
N GLN A 199 -27.45 6.16 15.26
CA GLN A 199 -28.71 6.32 14.54
C GLN A 199 -29.51 5.01 14.46
N GLN A 200 -28.84 3.88 14.26
CA GLN A 200 -29.48 2.59 13.99
C GLN A 200 -29.48 1.66 15.21
N GLY A 201 -28.76 2.01 16.29
CA GLY A 201 -28.59 1.14 17.46
C GLY A 201 -27.71 -0.09 17.22
N VAL A 202 -27.29 -0.31 15.98
CA VAL A 202 -26.40 -1.41 15.57
C VAL A 202 -25.23 -0.86 14.75
N ARG A 203 -24.05 -1.44 14.92
CA ARG A 203 -22.91 -1.10 14.09
C ARG A 203 -23.10 -1.61 12.66
N PRO A 204 -22.55 -0.91 11.66
CA PRO A 204 -22.59 -1.42 10.29
C PRO A 204 -21.72 -2.69 10.14
N ALA A 205 -22.23 -3.68 9.43
CA ALA A 205 -21.44 -4.83 8.98
C ALA A 205 -20.50 -4.41 7.84
N PRO A 206 -19.40 -5.14 7.57
CA PRO A 206 -18.48 -4.81 6.48
C PRO A 206 -19.19 -4.64 5.14
N GLU A 207 -20.18 -5.47 4.84
CA GLU A 207 -20.95 -5.47 3.58
C GLU A 207 -21.71 -4.16 3.34
N TYR A 208 -22.07 -3.46 4.41
CA TYR A 208 -22.72 -2.15 4.33
C TYR A 208 -21.89 -1.17 3.50
N PHE A 209 -20.58 -1.10 3.74
CA PHE A 209 -19.67 -0.16 3.08
C PHE A 209 -19.43 -0.48 1.59
N PHE A 210 -19.68 -1.75 1.20
CA PHE A 210 -19.51 -2.21 -0.19
C PHE A 210 -20.86 -2.37 -0.92
N SER A 211 -21.98 -2.04 -0.26
CA SER A 211 -23.31 -2.08 -0.88
C SER A 211 -23.46 -1.03 -1.97
N ARG A 212 -24.34 -1.28 -2.96
CA ARG A 212 -24.55 -0.40 -4.13
C ARG A 212 -24.84 1.07 -3.76
N GLY A 213 -25.54 1.33 -2.67
CA GLY A 213 -25.89 2.68 -2.23
C GLY A 213 -24.77 3.40 -1.46
N VAL A 214 -23.78 2.66 -0.95
CA VAL A 214 -22.80 3.19 0.01
C VAL A 214 -21.37 3.17 -0.51
N TRP A 215 -21.01 2.24 -1.42
CA TRP A 215 -19.65 2.13 -1.94
C TRP A 215 -19.07 3.44 -2.51
N PRO A 216 -19.86 4.35 -3.17
CA PRO A 216 -19.29 5.60 -3.67
C PRO A 216 -18.78 6.49 -2.53
N LEU A 217 -19.49 6.48 -1.37
CA LEU A 217 -19.04 7.21 -0.19
C LEU A 217 -17.79 6.58 0.44
N THR A 218 -17.69 5.26 0.43
CA THR A 218 -16.49 4.54 0.87
C THR A 218 -15.29 4.92 0.02
N VAL A 219 -15.47 4.98 -1.30
CA VAL A 219 -14.44 5.46 -2.25
C VAL A 219 -14.12 6.94 -2.02
N ALA A 220 -15.12 7.78 -1.72
CA ALA A 220 -14.89 9.19 -1.42
C ALA A 220 -14.05 9.36 -0.14
N VAL A 221 -14.30 8.59 0.92
CA VAL A 221 -13.48 8.57 2.15
C VAL A 221 -12.04 8.17 1.82
N PHE A 222 -11.86 7.09 1.06
CA PHE A 222 -10.55 6.64 0.60
C PHE A 222 -9.81 7.72 -0.20
N ALA A 223 -10.46 8.32 -1.20
CA ALA A 223 -9.87 9.37 -2.04
C ALA A 223 -9.51 10.62 -1.22
N THR A 224 -10.36 11.00 -0.28
CA THR A 224 -10.14 12.14 0.62
C THR A 224 -8.94 11.89 1.54
N PHE A 225 -8.81 10.68 2.09
CA PHE A 225 -7.62 10.31 2.86
C PHE A 225 -6.36 10.47 2.00
N ARG A 226 -6.34 9.91 0.79
CA ARG A 226 -5.20 10.05 -0.13
C ARG A 226 -4.89 11.49 -0.49
N LEU A 227 -5.93 12.33 -0.63
CA LEU A 227 -5.75 13.75 -0.88
C LEU A 227 -5.00 14.43 0.28
N PHE A 228 -5.44 14.21 1.53
CA PHE A 228 -4.82 14.83 2.71
C PHE A 228 -3.42 14.28 2.98
N ASP A 229 -3.21 12.98 2.77
CA ASP A 229 -1.88 12.35 2.89
C ASP A 229 -0.89 12.91 1.85
N ILE A 230 -1.31 13.16 0.61
CA ILE A 230 -0.45 13.73 -0.44
C ILE A 230 -0.25 15.23 -0.24
N ALA A 231 -1.33 15.98 0.07
CA ALA A 231 -1.30 17.43 0.23
C ALA A 231 -0.62 17.88 1.51
N LYS A 232 -0.68 17.05 2.55
CA LYS A 232 -0.09 17.27 3.89
C LYS A 232 -0.36 18.67 4.43
N PRO A 233 -1.66 19.05 4.62
CA PRO A 233 -2.01 20.35 5.18
C PRO A 233 -1.40 20.55 6.57
N TRP A 234 -1.35 21.79 7.04
CA TRP A 234 -0.95 22.05 8.42
C TRP A 234 -1.97 21.40 9.40
N PRO A 235 -1.59 20.66 10.46
CA PRO A 235 -0.23 20.35 10.97
C PRO A 235 0.37 19.04 10.44
N VAL A 236 -0.25 18.31 9.50
CA VAL A 236 0.20 17.00 8.99
C VAL A 236 1.68 17.04 8.56
N ARG A 237 2.06 18.09 7.80
CA ARG A 237 3.44 18.24 7.35
C ARG A 237 4.45 18.43 8.49
N GLN A 238 4.04 19.05 9.60
CA GLN A 238 4.92 19.25 10.75
C GLN A 238 5.14 17.97 11.56
N SER A 239 4.14 17.09 11.61
CA SER A 239 4.25 15.82 12.36
C SER A 239 5.34 14.90 11.79
N GLN A 240 5.69 15.03 10.53
CA GLN A 240 6.80 14.28 9.91
C GLN A 240 8.18 14.58 10.56
N LYS A 241 8.31 15.68 11.30
CA LYS A 241 9.53 16.00 12.05
C LYS A 241 9.69 15.20 13.34
N LEU A 242 8.67 14.45 13.75
CA LEU A 242 8.74 13.58 14.91
C LEU A 242 9.76 12.45 14.66
N PRO A 243 10.50 12.03 15.70
CA PRO A 243 11.59 11.08 15.53
C PRO A 243 11.08 9.67 15.20
N GLY A 244 11.75 9.03 14.23
CA GLY A 244 11.52 7.64 13.85
C GLY A 244 10.08 7.38 13.39
N GLY A 245 9.54 6.19 13.68
CA GLY A 245 8.21 5.78 13.22
C GLY A 245 7.04 6.67 13.65
N TRP A 246 7.21 7.57 14.62
CA TRP A 246 6.18 8.53 14.99
C TRP A 246 5.91 9.53 13.85
N GLY A 247 6.96 10.01 13.17
CA GLY A 247 6.78 10.96 12.06
C GLY A 247 5.93 10.37 10.93
N VAL A 248 6.19 9.11 10.59
CA VAL A 248 5.52 8.39 9.51
C VAL A 248 4.08 8.00 9.90
N THR A 249 3.86 7.57 11.15
CA THR A 249 2.52 7.09 11.58
C THR A 249 1.58 8.25 11.92
N VAL A 250 2.09 9.33 12.55
CA VAL A 250 1.25 10.44 13.02
C VAL A 250 0.74 11.29 11.87
N ASP A 251 1.50 11.49 10.79
CA ASP A 251 1.00 12.27 9.65
C ASP A 251 -0.20 11.59 8.98
N ASP A 252 -0.20 10.28 8.81
CA ASP A 252 -1.34 9.53 8.29
C ASP A 252 -2.53 9.52 9.25
N ALA A 253 -2.28 9.36 10.56
CA ALA A 253 -3.33 9.47 11.56
C ALA A 253 -4.00 10.85 11.56
N LEU A 254 -3.22 11.93 11.39
CA LEU A 254 -3.75 13.30 11.26
C LEU A 254 -4.52 13.48 9.94
N ALA A 255 -4.03 12.92 8.82
CA ALA A 255 -4.76 12.93 7.56
C ALA A 255 -6.13 12.22 7.72
N ALA A 256 -6.18 11.10 8.43
CA ALA A 256 -7.43 10.40 8.74
C ALA A 256 -8.37 11.20 9.65
N ILE A 257 -7.84 11.99 10.58
CA ILE A 257 -8.65 12.93 11.40
C ILE A 257 -9.30 13.99 10.51
N TYR A 258 -8.61 14.55 9.52
CA TYR A 258 -9.20 15.48 8.56
C TYR A 258 -10.37 14.86 7.79
N VAL A 259 -10.25 13.59 7.41
CA VAL A 259 -11.37 12.86 6.79
C VAL A 259 -12.57 12.82 7.74
N ASN A 260 -12.36 12.49 9.01
CA ASN A 260 -13.45 12.46 10.00
C ASN A 260 -14.09 13.83 10.21
N VAL A 261 -13.31 14.92 10.26
CA VAL A 261 -13.83 16.29 10.32
C VAL A 261 -14.73 16.57 9.11
N LEU A 262 -14.29 16.18 7.91
CA LEU A 262 -15.09 16.37 6.71
C LEU A 262 -16.39 15.54 6.74
N VAL A 263 -16.34 14.30 7.22
CA VAL A 263 -17.54 13.46 7.41
C VAL A 263 -18.54 14.13 8.37
N VAL A 264 -18.07 14.68 9.48
CA VAL A 264 -18.91 15.44 10.41
C VAL A 264 -19.55 16.65 9.72
N LEU A 265 -18.77 17.46 9.01
CA LEU A 265 -19.27 18.65 8.32
C LEU A 265 -20.34 18.29 7.28
N VAL A 266 -20.11 17.26 6.48
CA VAL A 266 -21.07 16.77 5.49
C VAL A 266 -22.35 16.26 6.17
N SER A 267 -22.23 15.63 7.32
CA SER A 267 -23.40 15.15 8.09
C SER A 267 -24.27 16.32 8.61
N PHE A 268 -23.66 17.42 9.01
CA PHE A 268 -24.42 18.64 9.42
C PHE A 268 -25.09 19.36 8.25
N LEU A 269 -24.52 19.30 7.04
CA LEU A 269 -25.05 19.95 5.85
C LEU A 269 -26.18 19.15 5.18
N ARG A 270 -26.33 17.87 5.50
CA ARG A 270 -27.45 17.08 5.03
C ARG A 270 -28.67 17.42 5.89
N PRO A 271 -29.77 17.98 5.33
CA PRO A 271 -31.01 18.08 6.06
C PRO A 271 -31.40 16.67 6.48
N GLY A 272 -31.68 16.49 7.78
CA GLY A 272 -32.20 15.23 8.29
C GLY A 272 -33.48 14.82 7.52
N PRO A 273 -33.82 13.53 7.53
CA PRO A 273 -35.02 13.03 6.91
C PRO A 273 -36.27 13.68 7.50
#